data_024b9a5c84c6cca5b5ea3a9b4ec45b34
#
_entry.id   024b9a5c84c6cca5b5ea3a9b4ec45b34
#
_cell.length_a   1.000
_cell.length_b   1.000
_cell.length_c   1.000
_cell.angle_alpha   90.00
_cell.angle_beta   90.00
_cell.angle_gamma   90.00
#
_symmetry.space_group_name_H-M   'P 1'
#
loop_
_entity.id
_entity.type
_entity.pdbx_description
1 polymer ?
#
loop_
_entity_poly.entity_id
_entity_poly.type
_entity_poly.pdbx_seq_one_letter_code
_entity_poly.pdbx_strand_id
1 'polypeptide(L)'
;NDQMTPEEREALTFMYAYMPIGDITDYSGDFYLKNIRSSFQARNEMPWGDSIPEDIFRHFVLPVRINNENLDESRMVFFDELKDRVKGLSLYDAVLEVNHWCHEKVIYTPSDGRTSSPLASVKTAYGRCGEESTFTVAALRSVGIPARQVYTPRWAHTDDNHAWVEAWVN
;
A
#
# COMPACT_ATOMS: atom_id res chain seq x y z
N ASN A 1 -7.61 -26.78 4.91
CA ASN A 1 -7.35 -26.59 3.47
C ASN A 1 -8.40 -25.65 2.90
N ASP A 2 -8.24 -24.36 3.13
CA ASP A 2 -8.96 -23.34 2.37
C ASP A 2 -8.53 -23.47 0.91
N GLN A 3 -9.41 -23.97 0.09
CA GLN A 3 -9.15 -24.06 -1.34
C GLN A 3 -9.10 -22.64 -1.89
N MET A 4 -7.98 -22.28 -2.47
CA MET A 4 -7.81 -21.02 -3.20
C MET A 4 -8.68 -21.04 -4.46
N THR A 5 -9.29 -19.90 -4.79
CA THR A 5 -9.93 -19.73 -6.10
C THR A 5 -8.86 -19.66 -7.22
N PRO A 6 -9.24 -19.87 -8.49
CA PRO A 6 -8.31 -19.70 -9.62
C PRO A 6 -7.68 -18.30 -9.65
N GLU A 7 -8.45 -17.26 -9.36
CA GLU A 7 -8.00 -15.86 -9.34
C GLU A 7 -7.02 -15.60 -8.18
N GLU A 8 -7.28 -16.16 -6.99
CA GLU A 8 -6.35 -16.10 -5.85
C GLU A 8 -5.02 -16.77 -6.17
N ARG A 9 -5.07 -17.92 -6.85
CA ARG A 9 -3.87 -18.65 -7.27
C ARG A 9 -3.07 -17.87 -8.30
N GLU A 10 -3.74 -17.24 -9.27
CA GLU A 10 -3.09 -16.42 -10.30
C GLU A 10 -2.43 -15.19 -9.65
N ALA A 11 -3.13 -14.49 -8.76
CA ALA A 11 -2.61 -13.34 -8.04
C ALA A 11 -1.39 -13.73 -7.17
N LEU A 12 -1.47 -14.85 -6.47
CA LEU A 12 -0.36 -15.35 -5.66
C LEU A 12 0.86 -15.70 -6.54
N THR A 13 0.64 -16.36 -7.68
CA THR A 13 1.69 -16.68 -8.64
C THR A 13 2.36 -15.41 -9.18
N PHE A 14 1.56 -14.40 -9.53
CA PHE A 14 2.08 -13.10 -9.94
C PHE A 14 2.93 -12.46 -8.85
N MET A 15 2.47 -12.43 -7.60
CA MET A 15 3.23 -11.86 -6.49
C MET A 15 4.56 -12.57 -6.27
N TYR A 16 4.57 -13.91 -6.27
CA TYR A 16 5.81 -14.69 -6.13
C TYR A 16 6.80 -14.50 -7.28
N ALA A 17 6.30 -14.22 -8.50
CA ALA A 17 7.16 -13.97 -9.65
C ALA A 17 7.93 -12.63 -9.56
N TYR A 18 7.39 -11.66 -8.83
CA TYR A 18 7.93 -10.28 -8.78
C TYR A 18 8.46 -9.86 -7.41
N MET A 19 8.22 -10.64 -6.34
CA MET A 19 8.68 -10.27 -5.01
C MET A 19 10.18 -10.57 -4.81
N PRO A 20 10.87 -9.82 -3.94
CA PRO A 20 12.24 -10.14 -3.53
C PRO A 20 12.35 -11.52 -2.88
N ILE A 21 13.50 -12.19 -3.08
CA ILE A 21 13.75 -13.53 -2.50
C ILE A 21 13.58 -13.53 -0.97
N GLY A 22 14.00 -12.46 -0.28
CA GLY A 22 13.82 -12.33 1.17
C GLY A 22 12.36 -12.42 1.59
N ASP A 23 11.44 -11.86 0.81
CA ASP A 23 10.02 -11.90 1.11
C ASP A 23 9.43 -13.31 1.00
N ILE A 24 9.98 -14.14 0.12
CA ILE A 24 9.57 -15.55 -0.03
C ILE A 24 9.95 -16.36 1.22
N THR A 25 11.07 -16.03 1.84
CA THR A 25 11.59 -16.75 3.01
C THR A 25 11.04 -16.23 4.33
N ASP A 26 10.80 -14.93 4.43
CA ASP A 26 10.47 -14.25 5.67
C ASP A 26 8.97 -14.26 6.00
N TYR A 27 8.10 -14.43 4.97
CA TYR A 27 6.65 -14.39 5.14
C TYR A 27 5.97 -15.64 4.57
N SER A 28 4.93 -16.09 5.24
CA SER A 28 4.19 -17.30 4.86
C SER A 28 3.28 -17.06 3.65
N GLY A 29 2.94 -18.13 2.92
CA GLY A 29 1.93 -18.10 1.87
C GLY A 29 0.55 -17.63 2.38
N ASP A 30 0.20 -17.95 3.63
CA ASP A 30 -1.05 -17.50 4.25
C ASP A 30 -1.07 -15.98 4.47
N PHE A 31 0.08 -15.39 4.80
CA PHE A 31 0.21 -13.92 4.88
C PHE A 31 -0.14 -13.27 3.54
N TYR A 32 0.43 -13.76 2.44
CA TYR A 32 0.15 -13.23 1.11
C TYR A 32 -1.29 -13.49 0.66
N LEU A 33 -1.84 -14.66 0.96
CA LEU A 33 -3.23 -14.99 0.62
C LEU A 33 -4.23 -14.07 1.33
N LYS A 34 -4.01 -13.74 2.60
CA LYS A 34 -4.81 -12.75 3.32
C LYS A 34 -4.76 -11.36 2.65
N ASN A 35 -3.57 -10.91 2.25
CA ASN A 35 -3.40 -9.65 1.55
C ASN A 35 -4.11 -9.63 0.18
N ILE A 36 -4.05 -10.73 -0.58
CA ILE A 36 -4.76 -10.89 -1.85
C ILE A 36 -6.27 -10.81 -1.64
N ARG A 37 -6.80 -11.56 -0.67
CA ARG A 37 -8.23 -11.56 -0.32
C ARG A 37 -8.72 -10.17 0.08
N SER A 38 -7.96 -9.46 0.89
CA SER A 38 -8.25 -8.07 1.24
C SER A 38 -8.25 -7.13 0.03
N SER A 39 -7.33 -7.33 -0.92
CA SER A 39 -7.30 -6.54 -2.17
C SER A 39 -8.51 -6.81 -3.06
N PHE A 40 -8.92 -8.07 -3.18
CA PHE A 40 -10.13 -8.44 -3.93
C PHE A 40 -11.39 -7.94 -3.23
N GLN A 41 -11.44 -7.99 -1.89
CA GLN A 41 -12.52 -7.41 -1.12
C GLN A 41 -12.62 -5.89 -1.39
N ALA A 42 -11.52 -5.16 -1.31
CA ALA A 42 -11.50 -3.74 -1.61
C ALA A 42 -11.98 -3.46 -3.05
N ARG A 43 -11.50 -4.25 -4.04
CA ARG A 43 -11.96 -4.13 -5.43
C ARG A 43 -13.47 -4.32 -5.58
N ASN A 44 -14.05 -5.27 -4.85
CA ASN A 44 -15.48 -5.57 -4.92
C ASN A 44 -16.36 -4.56 -4.16
N GLU A 45 -15.86 -3.98 -3.08
CA GLU A 45 -16.64 -3.11 -2.21
C GLU A 45 -16.50 -1.61 -2.55
N MET A 46 -15.38 -1.20 -3.16
CA MET A 46 -15.14 0.20 -3.46
C MET A 46 -15.72 0.60 -4.83
N PRO A 47 -16.28 1.83 -4.94
CA PRO A 47 -16.96 2.29 -6.17
C PRO A 47 -16.08 2.29 -7.42
N TRP A 48 -14.77 2.40 -7.27
CA TRP A 48 -13.79 2.44 -8.37
C TRP A 48 -13.26 1.08 -8.79
N GLY A 49 -13.61 -0.01 -8.09
CA GLY A 49 -12.99 -1.32 -8.29
C GLY A 49 -13.07 -1.83 -9.72
N ASP A 50 -14.23 -1.67 -10.37
CA ASP A 50 -14.46 -2.09 -11.76
C ASP A 50 -13.81 -1.15 -12.80
N SER A 51 -13.47 0.08 -12.41
CA SER A 51 -12.87 1.06 -13.32
C SER A 51 -11.35 0.92 -13.45
N ILE A 52 -10.72 0.18 -12.53
CA ILE A 52 -9.27 0.01 -12.52
C ILE A 52 -8.88 -1.13 -13.47
N PRO A 53 -8.06 -0.86 -14.52
CA PRO A 53 -7.57 -1.89 -15.42
C PRO A 53 -6.82 -3.01 -14.68
N GLU A 54 -6.92 -4.23 -15.17
CA GLU A 54 -6.35 -5.40 -14.51
C GLU A 54 -4.83 -5.33 -14.34
N ASP A 55 -4.11 -4.84 -15.32
CA ASP A 55 -2.66 -4.63 -15.27
C ASP A 55 -2.28 -3.59 -14.22
N ILE A 56 -3.03 -2.50 -14.10
CA ILE A 56 -2.84 -1.46 -13.08
C ILE A 56 -3.11 -2.04 -11.69
N PHE A 57 -4.18 -2.80 -11.52
CA PHE A 57 -4.50 -3.47 -10.27
C PHE A 57 -3.37 -4.43 -9.84
N ARG A 58 -2.90 -5.28 -10.76
CA ARG A 58 -1.84 -6.26 -10.48
C ARG A 58 -0.52 -5.62 -10.07
N HIS A 59 -0.13 -4.52 -10.70
CA HIS A 59 1.16 -3.90 -10.44
C HIS A 59 1.14 -2.86 -9.32
N PHE A 60 0.00 -2.23 -9.03
CA PHE A 60 -0.05 -1.07 -8.14
C PHE A 60 -1.02 -1.20 -6.96
N VAL A 61 -1.83 -2.27 -6.89
CA VAL A 61 -2.68 -2.60 -5.73
C VAL A 61 -2.22 -3.88 -5.04
N LEU A 62 -2.09 -4.98 -5.79
CA LEU A 62 -1.76 -6.30 -5.23
C LEU A 62 -0.44 -6.35 -4.44
N PRO A 63 0.68 -5.78 -4.90
CA PRO A 63 1.94 -5.91 -4.19
C PRO A 63 1.86 -5.35 -2.77
N VAL A 64 2.35 -6.12 -1.80
CA VAL A 64 2.40 -5.70 -0.39
C VAL A 64 3.58 -4.78 -0.16
N ARG A 65 4.77 -5.18 -0.65
CA ARG A 65 6.00 -4.41 -0.52
C ARG A 65 5.96 -3.11 -1.31
N ILE A 66 6.46 -2.05 -0.72
CA ILE A 66 6.50 -0.70 -1.30
C ILE A 66 7.94 -0.24 -1.47
N ASN A 67 8.78 -0.43 -0.44
CA ASN A 67 10.19 -0.06 -0.42
C ASN A 67 10.99 -1.21 0.25
N ASN A 68 11.73 -0.91 1.32
CA ASN A 68 12.55 -1.85 2.09
C ASN A 68 12.03 -2.07 3.52
N GLU A 69 10.78 -1.70 3.78
CA GLU A 69 10.10 -1.86 5.06
C GLU A 69 9.93 -3.34 5.44
N ASN A 70 9.76 -3.63 6.72
CA ASN A 70 9.19 -4.91 7.13
C ASN A 70 7.70 -4.92 6.76
N LEU A 71 7.21 -6.03 6.20
CA LEU A 71 5.79 -6.19 5.90
C LEU A 71 5.01 -6.50 7.19
N ASP A 72 3.77 -6.05 7.24
CA ASP A 72 2.86 -6.26 8.36
C ASP A 72 1.39 -6.40 7.88
N GLU A 73 0.48 -6.54 8.81
CA GLU A 73 -0.96 -6.72 8.55
C GLU A 73 -1.69 -5.39 8.26
N SER A 74 -0.98 -4.34 7.89
CA SER A 74 -1.53 -3.00 7.68
C SER A 74 -2.67 -2.95 6.68
N ARG A 75 -2.62 -3.76 5.62
CA ARG A 75 -3.66 -3.77 4.58
C ARG A 75 -5.06 -4.01 5.15
N MET A 76 -5.21 -5.02 5.99
CA MET A 76 -6.48 -5.36 6.61
C MET A 76 -6.92 -4.31 7.61
N VAL A 77 -5.99 -3.85 8.46
CA VAL A 77 -6.25 -2.81 9.46
C VAL A 77 -6.68 -1.49 8.81
N PHE A 78 -5.95 -1.05 7.79
CA PHE A 78 -6.26 0.21 7.10
C PHE A 78 -7.54 0.11 6.28
N PHE A 79 -7.82 -1.04 5.67
CA PHE A 79 -9.10 -1.26 5.00
C PHE A 79 -10.27 -1.06 5.96
N ASP A 80 -10.21 -1.67 7.14
CA ASP A 80 -11.27 -1.54 8.14
C ASP A 80 -11.46 -0.10 8.67
N GLU A 81 -10.38 0.65 8.81
CA GLU A 81 -10.45 2.06 9.23
C GLU A 81 -10.95 3.01 8.12
N LEU A 82 -10.62 2.72 6.85
CA LEU A 82 -10.82 3.66 5.75
C LEU A 82 -12.08 3.40 4.92
N LYS A 83 -12.53 2.14 4.81
CA LYS A 83 -13.61 1.73 3.89
C LYS A 83 -14.87 2.60 4.00
N ASP A 84 -15.35 2.85 5.21
CA ASP A 84 -16.55 3.64 5.43
C ASP A 84 -16.31 5.15 5.22
N ARG A 85 -15.08 5.59 5.38
CA ARG A 85 -14.67 6.97 5.20
C ARG A 85 -14.60 7.36 3.70
N VAL A 86 -14.28 6.42 2.83
CA VAL A 86 -14.05 6.69 1.39
C VAL A 86 -15.15 6.15 0.48
N LYS A 87 -15.97 5.21 0.91
CA LYS A 87 -16.97 4.47 0.10
C LYS A 87 -17.96 5.36 -0.67
N GLY A 88 -18.27 6.54 -0.17
CA GLY A 88 -19.20 7.49 -0.81
C GLY A 88 -18.53 8.52 -1.71
N LEU A 89 -17.23 8.45 -1.92
CA LEU A 89 -16.45 9.45 -2.63
C LEU A 89 -16.13 9.04 -4.07
N SER A 90 -15.81 10.02 -4.91
CA SER A 90 -15.13 9.76 -6.18
C SER A 90 -13.72 9.22 -5.95
N LEU A 91 -13.12 8.57 -6.95
CA LEU A 91 -11.75 8.07 -6.82
C LEU A 91 -10.76 9.19 -6.46
N TYR A 92 -10.89 10.36 -7.12
CA TYR A 92 -10.05 11.51 -6.82
C TYR A 92 -10.22 12.00 -5.38
N ASP A 93 -11.46 12.18 -4.93
CA ASP A 93 -11.75 12.63 -3.57
C ASP A 93 -11.30 11.60 -2.53
N ALA A 94 -11.42 10.31 -2.84
CA ALA A 94 -10.93 9.23 -1.98
C ALA A 94 -9.40 9.27 -1.81
N VAL A 95 -8.64 9.58 -2.86
CA VAL A 95 -7.19 9.78 -2.75
C VAL A 95 -6.87 10.94 -1.80
N LEU A 96 -7.56 12.06 -1.92
CA LEU A 96 -7.37 13.21 -1.03
C LEU A 96 -7.74 12.88 0.40
N GLU A 97 -8.83 12.16 0.61
CA GLU A 97 -9.29 11.76 1.93
C GLU A 97 -8.33 10.77 2.62
N VAL A 98 -7.79 9.79 1.86
CA VAL A 98 -6.75 8.90 2.39
C VAL A 98 -5.50 9.68 2.76
N ASN A 99 -5.08 10.63 1.92
CA ASN A 99 -3.93 11.49 2.25
C ASN A 99 -4.18 12.33 3.51
N HIS A 100 -5.38 12.86 3.69
CA HIS A 100 -5.78 13.57 4.90
C HIS A 100 -5.72 12.65 6.13
N TRP A 101 -6.28 11.45 6.05
CA TRP A 101 -6.19 10.44 7.11
C TRP A 101 -4.74 10.09 7.46
N CYS A 102 -3.87 9.96 6.45
CA CYS A 102 -2.44 9.71 6.69
C CYS A 102 -1.80 10.85 7.50
N HIS A 103 -2.14 12.09 7.19
CA HIS A 103 -1.65 13.27 7.92
C HIS A 103 -2.17 13.33 9.38
N GLU A 104 -3.35 12.81 9.65
CA GLU A 104 -3.85 12.67 11.02
C GLU A 104 -3.05 11.65 11.86
N LYS A 105 -2.42 10.66 11.21
CA LYS A 105 -1.75 9.54 11.89
C LYS A 105 -0.24 9.73 12.03
N VAL A 106 0.41 10.35 11.06
CA VAL A 106 1.87 10.44 10.98
C VAL A 106 2.28 11.87 10.68
N ILE A 107 3.24 12.38 11.44
CA ILE A 107 3.82 13.72 11.28
C ILE A 107 5.26 13.61 10.78
N TYR A 108 5.62 14.42 9.80
CA TYR A 108 6.98 14.44 9.28
C TYR A 108 8.00 14.78 10.37
N THR A 109 8.99 13.92 10.50
CA THR A 109 10.14 14.15 11.38
C THR A 109 11.40 13.61 10.72
N PRO A 110 12.42 14.45 10.51
CA PRO A 110 13.69 13.99 9.98
C PRO A 110 14.30 12.89 10.85
N SER A 111 14.71 11.79 10.26
CA SER A 111 15.40 10.70 10.93
C SER A 111 16.35 10.01 9.97
N ASP A 112 17.42 9.43 10.49
CA ASP A 112 18.39 8.62 9.73
C ASP A 112 18.06 7.12 9.85
N GLY A 113 16.90 6.80 10.39
CA GLY A 113 16.49 5.46 10.65
C GLY A 113 16.12 4.67 9.38
N ARG A 114 15.99 3.37 9.56
CA ARG A 114 15.44 2.43 8.58
C ARG A 114 13.97 2.73 8.34
N THR A 115 13.48 2.52 7.11
CA THR A 115 12.05 2.63 6.78
C THR A 115 11.22 1.69 7.64
N SER A 116 10.33 2.25 8.44
CA SER A 116 9.44 1.51 9.34
C SER A 116 8.30 0.86 8.55
N SER A 117 7.76 -0.25 9.08
CA SER A 117 6.52 -0.82 8.55
C SER A 117 5.35 0.14 8.72
N PRO A 118 4.29 0.05 7.89
CA PRO A 118 3.15 0.97 7.97
C PRO A 118 2.50 1.03 9.36
N LEU A 119 2.29 -0.10 10.04
CA LEU A 119 1.73 -0.11 11.41
C LEU A 119 2.71 0.45 12.44
N ALA A 120 4.02 0.26 12.25
CA ALA A 120 5.02 0.86 13.13
C ALA A 120 5.03 2.39 12.98
N SER A 121 4.88 2.91 11.76
CA SER A 121 4.78 4.36 11.51
C SER A 121 3.56 4.97 12.20
N VAL A 122 2.41 4.30 12.16
CA VAL A 122 1.21 4.73 12.91
C VAL A 122 1.46 4.72 14.42
N LYS A 123 2.12 3.69 14.93
CA LYS A 123 2.41 3.56 16.38
C LYS A 123 3.35 4.65 16.90
N THR A 124 4.33 5.03 16.10
CA THR A 124 5.29 6.08 16.48
C THR A 124 4.75 7.48 16.21
N ALA A 125 3.77 7.62 15.31
CA ALA A 125 3.19 8.86 14.82
C ALA A 125 4.20 9.79 14.11
N TYR A 126 5.39 9.31 13.78
CA TYR A 126 6.47 10.07 13.15
C TYR A 126 7.09 9.31 11.99
N GLY A 127 7.47 10.02 10.93
CA GLY A 127 8.19 9.47 9.80
C GLY A 127 8.86 10.56 8.96
N ARG A 128 9.93 10.20 8.27
CA ARG A 128 10.50 11.01 7.18
C ARG A 128 9.75 10.72 5.87
N CYS A 129 10.14 11.33 4.78
CA CYS A 129 9.51 11.13 3.47
C CYS A 129 9.42 9.65 3.04
N GLY A 130 10.41 8.83 3.41
CA GLY A 130 10.40 7.38 3.14
C GLY A 130 9.28 6.64 3.87
N GLU A 131 9.12 6.87 5.18
CA GLU A 131 8.07 6.27 6.00
C GLU A 131 6.69 6.81 5.63
N GLU A 132 6.53 8.13 5.49
CA GLU A 132 5.24 8.75 5.13
C GLU A 132 4.74 8.26 3.78
N SER A 133 5.61 8.19 2.77
CA SER A 133 5.23 7.71 1.44
C SER A 133 4.94 6.20 1.43
N THR A 134 5.70 5.37 2.14
CA THR A 134 5.42 3.94 2.32
C THR A 134 4.07 3.73 3.00
N PHE A 135 3.82 4.44 4.09
CA PHE A 135 2.56 4.40 4.82
C PHE A 135 1.36 4.82 3.95
N THR A 136 1.49 5.94 3.22
CA THR A 136 0.43 6.45 2.35
C THR A 136 0.12 5.49 1.19
N VAL A 137 1.14 4.89 0.56
CA VAL A 137 0.93 3.86 -0.48
C VAL A 137 0.22 2.64 0.10
N ALA A 138 0.59 2.18 1.30
CA ALA A 138 -0.10 1.07 1.97
C ALA A 138 -1.57 1.40 2.23
N ALA A 139 -1.87 2.61 2.70
CA ALA A 139 -3.24 3.07 2.95
C ALA A 139 -4.08 3.14 1.66
N LEU A 140 -3.56 3.73 0.59
CA LEU A 140 -4.23 3.79 -0.71
C LEU A 140 -4.52 2.39 -1.26
N ARG A 141 -3.52 1.49 -1.27
CA ARG A 141 -3.69 0.12 -1.74
C ARG A 141 -4.67 -0.68 -0.90
N SER A 142 -4.81 -0.38 0.39
CA SER A 142 -5.75 -1.09 1.27
C SER A 142 -7.20 -0.91 0.85
N VAL A 143 -7.56 0.24 0.29
CA VAL A 143 -8.88 0.54 -0.27
C VAL A 143 -8.95 0.38 -1.79
N GLY A 144 -8.02 -0.38 -2.36
CA GLY A 144 -8.02 -0.72 -3.79
C GLY A 144 -7.60 0.41 -4.73
N ILE A 145 -6.97 1.48 -4.23
CA ILE A 145 -6.47 2.58 -5.06
C ILE A 145 -5.03 2.27 -5.50
N PRO A 146 -4.75 2.21 -6.81
CA PRO A 146 -3.41 1.96 -7.30
C PRO A 146 -2.47 3.10 -6.93
N ALA A 147 -1.35 2.77 -6.31
CA ALA A 147 -0.38 3.75 -5.86
C ALA A 147 1.04 3.19 -5.86
N ARG A 148 2.01 4.09 -6.01
CA ARG A 148 3.44 3.78 -5.91
C ARG A 148 4.21 4.86 -5.16
N GLN A 149 5.30 4.46 -4.54
CA GLN A 149 6.33 5.39 -4.08
C GLN A 149 7.24 5.74 -5.26
N VAL A 150 7.56 7.01 -5.39
CA VAL A 150 8.61 7.49 -6.28
C VAL A 150 9.78 7.98 -5.43
N TYR A 151 10.99 7.65 -5.86
CA TYR A 151 12.20 7.96 -5.13
C TYR A 151 13.24 8.62 -6.04
N THR A 152 13.91 9.62 -5.53
CA THR A 152 15.10 10.18 -6.14
C THR A 152 16.27 10.15 -5.14
N PRO A 153 17.45 9.64 -5.56
CA PRO A 153 18.61 9.60 -4.69
C PRO A 153 19.19 11.00 -4.41
N ARG A 154 18.85 11.99 -5.24
CA ARG A 154 19.30 13.36 -5.10
C ARG A 154 18.19 14.33 -5.50
N TRP A 155 17.74 15.13 -4.55
CA TRP A 155 16.72 16.14 -4.78
C TRP A 155 17.33 17.40 -5.42
N ALA A 156 16.57 18.09 -6.28
CA ALA A 156 17.08 19.20 -7.09
C ALA A 156 17.67 20.38 -6.29
N HIS A 157 17.25 20.55 -5.06
CA HIS A 157 17.62 21.70 -4.22
C HIS A 157 18.52 21.33 -3.03
N THR A 158 18.81 20.06 -2.83
CA THR A 158 19.65 19.56 -1.73
C THR A 158 20.44 18.34 -2.19
N ASP A 159 21.53 18.01 -1.51
CA ASP A 159 22.26 16.75 -1.73
C ASP A 159 21.60 15.55 -1.04
N ASP A 160 20.37 15.71 -0.56
CA ASP A 160 19.60 14.66 0.11
C ASP A 160 18.63 13.96 -0.85
N ASN A 161 18.23 12.74 -0.50
CA ASN A 161 17.23 11.99 -1.22
C ASN A 161 15.81 12.48 -0.90
N HIS A 162 14.85 12.12 -1.76
CA HIS A 162 13.46 12.41 -1.51
C HIS A 162 12.56 11.27 -2.02
N ALA A 163 11.43 11.08 -1.34
CA ALA A 163 10.38 10.14 -1.74
C ALA A 163 9.00 10.80 -1.65
N TRP A 164 8.12 10.46 -2.61
CA TRP A 164 6.73 10.91 -2.64
C TRP A 164 5.81 9.83 -3.18
N VAL A 165 4.53 10.10 -3.23
CA VAL A 165 3.49 9.16 -3.65
C VAL A 165 2.86 9.62 -4.97
N GLU A 166 2.64 8.67 -5.86
CA GLU A 166 1.75 8.83 -7.01
C GLU A 166 0.59 7.86 -6.90
N ALA A 167 -0.64 8.37 -7.08
CA ALA A 167 -1.86 7.60 -7.12
C ALA A 167 -2.51 7.70 -8.50
N TRP A 168 -3.04 6.57 -8.98
CA TRP A 168 -3.75 6.53 -10.26
C TRP A 168 -5.20 6.95 -10.06
N VAL A 169 -5.68 7.88 -10.89
CA VAL A 169 -7.04 8.43 -10.84
C VAL A 169 -7.75 8.52 -12.20
N ASN A 170 -7.29 7.81 -13.20
CA ASN A 170 -7.67 7.69 -14.63
C ASN A 170 -6.57 8.13 -15.56
#